data_526c0760ad1eadc725326b8732adce36
#
_entry.id   526c0760ad1eadc725326b8732adce36
#
_cell.length_a   1.000
_cell.length_b   1.000
_cell.length_c   1.000
_cell.angle_alpha   90.00
_cell.angle_beta   90.00
_cell.angle_gamma   90.00
#
_symmetry.space_group_name_H-M   'P 1'
#
loop_
_entity.id
_entity.type
_entity.pdbx_description
1 polymer ?
#
loop_
_entity_poly.entity_id
_entity_poly.type
_entity_poly.pdbx_seq_one_letter_code
_entity_poly.pdbx_strand_id
1 'polypeptide(L)'
;MIKNIAQLLKGIMDEESKKLDIFKLKHAPTIGKMYEGLTSNILEKTIPINLNLQVVNGVIYNELGQMSGEIDCMLVKGNGEQIPYTHSYKWHIKNVVAVFEVKKTLYKNDLTDSFEHLRGVLDNYLSNINSLDNTQTFDASSALRAFAETTGVIAPSRDNIKQLPFEKE
;
A
#
# COMPACT_ATOMS: atom_id res chain seq x y z
N MET A 1 -9.80 2.12 -20.54
CA MET A 1 -8.34 1.96 -20.33
C MET A 1 -8.02 1.23 -19.02
N ILE A 2 -8.49 1.69 -17.86
CA ILE A 2 -8.23 1.02 -16.54
C ILE A 2 -8.73 -0.42 -16.51
N LYS A 3 -9.91 -0.73 -17.07
CA LYS A 3 -10.42 -2.11 -17.11
C LYS A 3 -9.48 -3.07 -17.84
N ASN A 4 -8.83 -2.62 -18.89
CA ASN A 4 -7.89 -3.46 -19.66
C ASN A 4 -6.60 -3.74 -18.90
N ILE A 5 -6.06 -2.74 -18.18
CA ILE A 5 -4.86 -2.91 -17.33
C ILE A 5 -5.19 -3.83 -16.16
N ALA A 6 -6.31 -3.65 -15.49
CA ALA A 6 -6.73 -4.51 -14.38
C ALA A 6 -6.93 -5.97 -14.83
N GLN A 7 -7.51 -6.19 -16.00
CA GLN A 7 -7.66 -7.53 -16.59
C GLN A 7 -6.33 -8.16 -16.94
N LEU A 8 -5.39 -7.38 -17.50
CA LEU A 8 -4.03 -7.85 -17.80
C LEU A 8 -3.31 -8.25 -16.50
N LEU A 9 -3.32 -7.39 -15.48
CA LEU A 9 -2.69 -7.67 -14.19
C LEU A 9 -3.32 -8.89 -13.52
N LYS A 10 -4.64 -9.03 -13.58
CA LYS A 10 -5.33 -10.21 -13.07
C LYS A 10 -4.87 -11.47 -13.79
N GLY A 11 -4.77 -11.46 -15.12
CA GLY A 11 -4.27 -12.60 -15.89
C GLY A 11 -2.84 -13.00 -15.49
N ILE A 12 -1.97 -12.03 -15.29
CA ILE A 12 -0.59 -12.27 -14.80
C ILE A 12 -0.63 -12.88 -13.39
N MET A 13 -1.41 -12.32 -12.48
CA MET A 13 -1.56 -12.83 -11.11
C MET A 13 -2.09 -14.27 -11.09
N ASP A 14 -3.09 -14.58 -11.90
CA ASP A 14 -3.68 -15.92 -11.98
C ASP A 14 -2.66 -16.95 -12.48
N GLU A 15 -1.85 -16.62 -13.48
CA GLU A 15 -0.80 -17.50 -13.99
C GLU A 15 0.35 -17.70 -12.99
N GLU A 16 0.80 -16.63 -12.35
CA GLU A 16 1.86 -16.73 -11.34
C GLU A 16 1.38 -17.48 -10.09
N SER A 17 0.12 -17.28 -9.66
CA SER A 17 -0.47 -18.04 -8.55
C SER A 17 -0.50 -19.54 -8.83
N LYS A 18 -0.79 -19.96 -10.07
CA LYS A 18 -0.73 -21.38 -10.46
C LYS A 18 0.69 -21.95 -10.28
N LYS A 19 1.73 -21.17 -10.61
CA LYS A 19 3.11 -21.60 -10.39
C LYS A 19 3.40 -21.80 -8.90
N LEU A 20 2.89 -20.89 -8.03
CA LEU A 20 3.04 -21.03 -6.59
C LEU A 20 2.37 -22.30 -6.07
N ASP A 21 1.20 -22.65 -6.57
CA ASP A 21 0.46 -23.83 -6.16
C ASP A 21 1.18 -25.16 -6.52
N ILE A 22 2.03 -25.16 -7.56
CA ILE A 22 2.83 -26.33 -7.94
C ILE A 22 3.78 -26.77 -6.82
N PHE A 23 4.28 -25.84 -6.00
CA PHE A 23 5.19 -26.14 -4.90
C PHE A 23 4.56 -26.95 -3.76
N LYS A 24 3.22 -27.03 -3.69
CA LYS A 24 2.46 -27.83 -2.70
C LYS A 24 2.92 -27.60 -1.25
N LEU A 25 3.36 -26.39 -0.92
CA LEU A 25 3.81 -26.07 0.42
C LEU A 25 2.63 -26.08 1.40
N LYS A 26 2.89 -26.55 2.64
CA LYS A 26 1.90 -26.57 3.71
C LYS A 26 2.21 -25.56 4.82
N HIS A 27 3.43 -24.97 4.83
CA HIS A 27 3.86 -24.02 5.84
C HIS A 27 3.27 -22.65 5.56
N ALA A 28 2.26 -22.24 6.32
CA ALA A 28 1.50 -21.02 6.10
C ALA A 28 2.35 -19.73 6.01
N PRO A 29 3.34 -19.48 6.89
CA PRO A 29 4.19 -18.30 6.77
C PRO A 29 4.98 -18.23 5.46
N THR A 30 5.48 -19.36 4.97
CA THR A 30 6.19 -19.42 3.69
C THR A 30 5.25 -19.13 2.53
N ILE A 31 4.02 -19.64 2.59
CA ILE A 31 3.00 -19.35 1.58
C ILE A 31 2.68 -17.84 1.60
N GLY A 32 2.52 -17.22 2.78
CA GLY A 32 2.34 -15.77 2.90
C GLY A 32 3.44 -15.01 2.17
N LYS A 33 4.70 -15.27 2.49
CA LYS A 33 5.86 -14.65 1.85
C LYS A 33 5.92 -14.84 0.33
N MET A 34 5.43 -15.96 -0.19
CA MET A 34 5.35 -16.18 -1.65
C MET A 34 4.37 -15.18 -2.30
N TYR A 35 3.21 -14.93 -1.68
CA TYR A 35 2.22 -13.98 -2.19
C TYR A 35 2.66 -12.52 -2.02
N GLU A 36 3.35 -12.19 -0.93
CA GLU A 36 4.01 -10.89 -0.72
C GLU A 36 5.04 -10.64 -1.83
N GLY A 37 5.92 -11.61 -2.09
CA GLY A 37 6.91 -11.55 -3.17
C GLY A 37 6.27 -11.44 -4.56
N LEU A 38 5.17 -12.17 -4.82
CA LEU A 38 4.41 -12.05 -6.07
C LEU A 38 3.85 -10.64 -6.24
N THR A 39 3.24 -10.09 -5.19
CA THR A 39 2.68 -8.73 -5.21
C THR A 39 3.76 -7.69 -5.49
N SER A 40 4.89 -7.75 -4.78
CA SER A 40 6.04 -6.87 -5.00
C SER A 40 6.55 -6.93 -6.43
N ASN A 41 6.73 -8.13 -6.99
CA ASN A 41 7.20 -8.33 -8.37
C ASN A 41 6.24 -7.73 -9.41
N ILE A 42 4.93 -7.84 -9.19
CA ILE A 42 3.93 -7.26 -10.10
C ILE A 42 3.97 -5.74 -10.01
N LEU A 43 4.04 -5.17 -8.80
CA LEU A 43 4.13 -3.73 -8.60
C LEU A 43 5.39 -3.16 -9.25
N GLU A 44 6.56 -3.77 -9.03
CA GLU A 44 7.83 -3.36 -9.65
C GLU A 44 7.74 -3.27 -11.18
N LYS A 45 7.07 -4.24 -11.81
CA LYS A 45 6.87 -4.26 -13.26
C LYS A 45 5.89 -3.19 -13.77
N THR A 46 5.04 -2.65 -12.91
CA THR A 46 4.02 -1.67 -13.29
C THR A 46 4.42 -0.23 -13.01
N ILE A 47 5.45 -0.01 -12.18
CA ILE A 47 5.93 1.33 -11.84
C ILE A 47 6.73 1.92 -13.01
N PRO A 48 6.36 3.10 -13.51
CA PRO A 48 7.16 3.81 -14.49
C PRO A 48 8.53 4.19 -13.91
N ILE A 49 9.60 3.91 -14.65
CA ILE A 49 11.00 4.13 -14.21
C ILE A 49 11.26 5.59 -13.85
N ASN A 50 10.60 6.52 -14.51
CA ASN A 50 10.76 7.97 -14.28
C ASN A 50 10.20 8.47 -12.95
N LEU A 51 9.41 7.67 -12.22
CA LEU A 51 8.85 8.07 -10.92
C LEU A 51 9.83 7.89 -9.76
N ASN A 52 10.93 7.19 -9.96
CA ASN A 52 11.94 6.90 -8.93
C ASN A 52 11.31 6.34 -7.63
N LEU A 53 10.38 5.41 -7.80
CA LEU A 53 9.69 4.72 -6.72
C LEU A 53 10.29 3.32 -6.55
N GLN A 54 10.24 2.80 -5.33
CA GLN A 54 10.72 1.48 -4.98
C GLN A 54 9.61 0.69 -4.30
N VAL A 55 9.59 -0.61 -4.52
CA VAL A 55 8.72 -1.55 -3.80
C VAL A 55 9.55 -2.25 -2.74
N VAL A 56 9.15 -2.12 -1.49
CA VAL A 56 9.88 -2.65 -0.33
C VAL A 56 8.91 -3.21 0.70
N ASN A 57 9.42 -3.99 1.65
CA ASN A 57 8.71 -4.38 2.87
C ASN A 57 9.40 -3.81 4.10
N GLY A 58 8.75 -3.81 5.24
CA GLY A 58 9.34 -3.40 6.50
C GLY A 58 8.41 -2.59 7.40
N VAL A 59 8.95 -1.63 8.13
CA VAL A 59 8.21 -0.84 9.10
C VAL A 59 8.23 0.65 8.75
N ILE A 60 7.18 1.34 9.14
CA ILE A 60 7.03 2.78 8.94
C ILE A 60 7.19 3.49 10.28
N TYR A 61 7.92 4.59 10.31
CA TYR A 61 8.04 5.44 11.50
C TYR A 61 7.73 6.90 11.18
N ASN A 62 7.35 7.66 12.20
CA ASN A 62 7.06 9.10 12.10
C ASN A 62 8.02 9.95 12.92
N GLU A 63 7.88 11.28 12.87
CA GLU A 63 8.70 12.25 13.62
C GLU A 63 8.56 12.08 15.15
N LEU A 64 7.45 11.52 15.62
CA LEU A 64 7.20 11.25 17.04
C LEU A 64 7.84 9.94 17.53
N GLY A 65 8.53 9.21 16.64
CA GLY A 65 9.15 7.92 16.97
C GLY A 65 8.16 6.75 17.04
N GLN A 66 6.88 6.96 16.69
CA GLN A 66 5.91 5.87 16.58
C GLN A 66 6.25 5.00 15.38
N MET A 67 6.07 3.69 15.53
CA MET A 67 6.35 2.71 14.48
C MET A 67 5.12 1.86 14.19
N SER A 68 4.94 1.51 12.91
CA SER A 68 3.94 0.53 12.49
C SER A 68 4.37 -0.90 12.85
N GLY A 69 3.44 -1.86 12.72
CA GLY A 69 3.79 -3.25 12.49
C GLY A 69 4.54 -3.44 11.15
N GLU A 70 4.96 -4.66 10.87
CA GLU A 70 5.57 -5.00 9.57
C GLU A 70 4.52 -4.87 8.48
N ILE A 71 4.87 -4.17 7.40
CA ILE A 71 4.04 -3.96 6.20
C ILE A 71 4.54 -4.92 5.12
N ASP A 72 3.64 -5.71 4.58
CA ASP A 72 3.95 -6.75 3.59
C ASP A 72 4.56 -6.15 2.32
N CYS A 73 4.03 -5.00 1.87
CA CYS A 73 4.51 -4.35 0.67
C CYS A 73 4.23 -2.84 0.73
N MET A 74 5.22 -2.03 0.38
CA MET A 74 5.13 -0.57 0.36
C MET A 74 5.67 -0.02 -0.95
N LEU A 75 5.03 1.03 -1.46
CA LEU A 75 5.57 1.89 -2.50
C LEU A 75 6.18 3.12 -1.85
N VAL A 76 7.46 3.35 -2.06
CA VAL A 76 8.22 4.37 -1.35
C VAL A 76 9.07 5.20 -2.28
N LYS A 77 9.47 6.40 -1.82
CA LYS A 77 10.36 7.31 -2.53
C LYS A 77 11.59 7.62 -1.66
N GLY A 78 12.75 7.73 -2.31
CA GLY A 78 14.00 8.07 -1.64
C GLY A 78 14.69 6.86 -1.01
N ASN A 79 15.28 7.02 0.18
CA ASN A 79 16.08 6.01 0.84
C ASN A 79 15.47 5.60 2.19
N GLY A 80 15.44 4.31 2.45
CA GLY A 80 15.12 3.73 3.74
C GLY A 80 16.37 3.25 4.47
N GLU A 81 16.23 2.96 5.75
CA GLU A 81 17.25 2.35 6.58
C GLU A 81 17.03 0.84 6.63
N GLN A 82 17.99 0.06 6.17
CA GLN A 82 17.90 -1.41 6.23
C GLN A 82 17.95 -1.88 7.68
N ILE A 83 17.02 -2.76 8.04
CA ILE A 83 17.04 -3.40 9.36
C ILE A 83 18.16 -4.45 9.34
N PRO A 84 19.14 -4.36 10.27
CA PRO A 84 20.31 -5.25 10.29
C PRO A 84 19.93 -6.73 10.21
N TYR A 85 20.67 -7.49 9.39
CA TYR A 85 20.50 -8.94 9.18
C TYR A 85 19.15 -9.37 8.58
N THR A 86 18.39 -8.45 7.98
CA THR A 86 17.12 -8.72 7.28
C THR A 86 17.11 -8.15 5.88
N HIS A 87 16.04 -8.47 5.11
CA HIS A 87 15.72 -7.82 3.85
C HIS A 87 14.65 -6.74 4.00
N SER A 88 14.25 -6.44 5.25
CA SER A 88 13.25 -5.44 5.57
C SER A 88 13.88 -4.08 5.85
N TYR A 89 13.10 -3.03 5.64
CA TYR A 89 13.54 -1.65 5.78
C TYR A 89 12.69 -0.87 6.76
N LYS A 90 13.29 0.14 7.37
CA LYS A 90 12.62 1.14 8.17
C LYS A 90 12.47 2.42 7.33
N TRP A 91 11.23 2.86 7.13
CA TRP A 91 10.92 3.99 6.28
C TRP A 91 10.22 5.11 7.04
N HIS A 92 10.66 6.35 6.78
CA HIS A 92 9.94 7.50 7.31
C HIS A 92 8.60 7.66 6.57
N ILE A 93 7.51 7.91 7.32
CA ILE A 93 6.14 7.99 6.79
C ILE A 93 6.00 8.98 5.62
N LYS A 94 6.75 10.09 5.61
CA LYS A 94 6.75 11.08 4.52
C LYS A 94 7.25 10.55 3.17
N ASN A 95 7.99 9.45 3.20
CA ASN A 95 8.54 8.80 2.01
C ASN A 95 7.66 7.65 1.50
N VAL A 96 6.60 7.33 2.21
CA VAL A 96 5.66 6.25 1.87
C VAL A 96 4.56 6.81 1.00
N VAL A 97 4.39 6.24 -0.19
CA VAL A 97 3.37 6.64 -1.18
C VAL A 97 2.12 5.77 -1.05
N ALA A 98 2.32 4.47 -0.86
CA ALA A 98 1.22 3.51 -0.68
C ALA A 98 1.68 2.32 0.17
N VAL A 99 0.73 1.69 0.85
CA VAL A 99 0.92 0.47 1.62
C VAL A 99 -0.06 -0.59 1.16
N PHE A 100 0.37 -1.84 1.19
CA PHE A 100 -0.42 -2.98 0.76
C PHE A 100 -0.31 -4.08 1.81
N GLU A 101 -1.46 -4.59 2.22
CA GLU A 101 -1.59 -5.80 3.01
C GLU A 101 -1.92 -6.94 2.07
N VAL A 102 -1.17 -8.03 2.13
CA VAL A 102 -1.26 -9.13 1.16
C VAL A 102 -1.86 -10.38 1.80
N LYS A 103 -2.92 -10.89 1.23
CA LYS A 103 -3.55 -12.14 1.66
C LYS A 103 -3.74 -13.06 0.47
N LYS A 104 -3.36 -14.34 0.61
CA LYS A 104 -3.65 -15.37 -0.42
C LYS A 104 -5.16 -15.49 -0.65
N THR A 105 -5.92 -15.52 0.43
CA THR A 105 -7.38 -15.61 0.41
C THR A 105 -7.90 -14.62 1.45
N LEU A 106 -8.89 -13.82 1.08
CA LEU A 106 -9.45 -12.81 1.97
C LEU A 106 -10.73 -13.35 2.62
N TYR A 107 -10.63 -13.80 3.86
CA TYR A 107 -11.76 -14.13 4.70
C TYR A 107 -12.24 -12.89 5.47
N LYS A 108 -13.44 -12.96 6.06
CA LYS A 108 -14.03 -11.82 6.79
C LYS A 108 -13.12 -11.30 7.91
N ASN A 109 -12.55 -12.19 8.70
CA ASN A 109 -11.64 -11.79 9.80
C ASN A 109 -10.36 -11.17 9.25
N ASP A 110 -9.76 -11.76 8.21
CA ASP A 110 -8.56 -11.21 7.56
C ASP A 110 -8.80 -9.81 7.01
N LEU A 111 -10.00 -9.53 6.48
CA LEU A 111 -10.38 -8.21 6.00
C LEU A 111 -10.41 -7.19 7.15
N THR A 112 -11.00 -7.56 8.29
CA THR A 112 -11.07 -6.69 9.47
C THR A 112 -9.66 -6.39 9.99
N ASP A 113 -8.85 -7.43 10.19
CA ASP A 113 -7.47 -7.32 10.70
C ASP A 113 -6.61 -6.46 9.75
N SER A 114 -6.71 -6.69 8.43
CA SER A 114 -6.00 -5.90 7.43
C SER A 114 -6.44 -4.44 7.44
N PHE A 115 -7.72 -4.19 7.60
CA PHE A 115 -8.26 -2.82 7.70
C PHE A 115 -7.73 -2.10 8.95
N GLU A 116 -7.73 -2.76 10.11
CA GLU A 116 -7.21 -2.18 11.35
C GLU A 116 -5.71 -1.90 11.25
N HIS A 117 -4.96 -2.82 10.63
CA HIS A 117 -3.52 -2.63 10.40
C HIS A 117 -3.24 -1.42 9.50
N LEU A 118 -3.91 -1.32 8.36
CA LEU A 118 -3.77 -0.18 7.44
C LEU A 118 -4.27 1.13 8.06
N ARG A 119 -5.32 1.08 8.89
CA ARG A 119 -5.79 2.23 9.65
C ARG A 119 -4.75 2.73 10.64
N GLY A 120 -4.05 1.83 11.32
CA GLY A 120 -2.93 2.20 12.20
C GLY A 120 -1.83 2.99 11.48
N VAL A 121 -1.53 2.64 10.23
CA VAL A 121 -0.60 3.42 9.38
C VAL A 121 -1.15 4.80 9.06
N LEU A 122 -2.44 4.90 8.75
CA LEU A 122 -3.10 6.19 8.49
C LEU A 122 -3.10 7.08 9.74
N ASP A 123 -3.42 6.53 10.91
CA ASP A 123 -3.41 7.26 12.18
C ASP A 123 -2.00 7.78 12.50
N ASN A 124 -0.98 6.99 12.21
CA ASN A 124 0.43 7.37 12.33
C ASN A 124 0.78 8.54 11.39
N TYR A 125 0.29 8.51 10.16
CA TYR A 125 0.45 9.59 9.19
C TYR A 125 -0.25 10.88 9.65
N LEU A 126 -1.50 10.80 10.10
CA LEU A 126 -2.25 11.94 10.59
C LEU A 126 -1.61 12.57 11.84
N SER A 127 -1.09 11.76 12.74
CA SER A 127 -0.34 12.23 13.91
C SER A 127 0.92 12.98 13.51
N ASN A 128 1.63 12.51 12.48
CA ASN A 128 2.80 13.16 11.94
C ASN A 128 2.48 14.53 11.31
N ILE A 129 1.39 14.62 10.54
CA ILE A 129 0.94 15.90 9.95
C ILE A 129 0.58 16.90 11.03
N ASN A 130 -0.13 16.49 12.07
CA ASN A 130 -0.54 17.35 13.16
C ASN A 130 0.63 17.86 14.00
N SER A 131 1.77 17.17 14.00
CA SER A 131 3.00 17.57 14.68
C SER A 131 3.87 18.53 13.86
N LEU A 132 3.70 18.51 12.55
CA LEU A 132 4.36 19.43 11.64
C LEU A 132 3.51 20.70 11.56
N ASP A 133 4.12 21.84 11.84
CA ASP A 133 3.51 23.17 11.79
C ASP A 133 2.59 23.32 10.57
N ASN A 134 1.41 23.87 10.74
CA ASN A 134 0.22 23.87 9.88
C ASN A 134 0.39 24.40 8.43
N THR A 135 1.59 24.47 7.89
CA THR A 135 1.87 25.04 6.55
C THR A 135 1.84 24.04 5.39
N GLN A 136 1.77 22.74 5.67
CA GLN A 136 1.65 21.70 4.64
C GLN A 136 0.41 20.83 4.88
N THR A 137 -0.76 21.39 4.66
CA THR A 137 -1.98 20.59 4.56
C THR A 137 -1.93 19.73 3.31
N PHE A 138 -2.09 18.41 3.45
CA PHE A 138 -2.30 17.52 2.32
C PHE A 138 -3.56 17.98 1.58
N ASP A 139 -3.37 18.51 0.37
CA ASP A 139 -4.48 18.90 -0.48
C ASP A 139 -5.04 17.67 -1.21
N ALA A 140 -6.03 17.04 -0.60
CA ALA A 140 -6.73 15.92 -1.21
C ALA A 140 -7.34 16.28 -2.59
N SER A 141 -7.63 17.55 -2.85
CA SER A 141 -8.19 18.00 -4.13
C SER A 141 -7.14 17.91 -5.25
N SER A 142 -5.89 18.20 -4.98
CA SER A 142 -4.79 18.03 -5.93
C SER A 142 -4.53 16.56 -6.26
N ALA A 143 -4.58 15.68 -5.26
CA ALA A 143 -4.42 14.24 -5.47
C ALA A 143 -5.57 13.64 -6.29
N LEU A 144 -6.81 14.03 -6.00
CA LEU A 144 -7.99 13.62 -6.76
C LEU A 144 -7.97 14.14 -8.20
N ARG A 145 -7.50 15.37 -8.43
CA ARG A 145 -7.34 15.94 -9.76
C ARG A 145 -6.29 15.17 -10.56
N ALA A 146 -5.11 14.93 -9.98
CA ALA A 146 -4.06 14.15 -10.62
C ALA A 146 -4.52 12.72 -10.94
N PHE A 147 -5.29 12.10 -10.06
CA PHE A 147 -5.92 10.82 -10.32
C PHE A 147 -6.90 10.88 -11.49
N ALA A 148 -7.78 11.88 -11.53
CA ALA A 148 -8.75 12.06 -12.61
C ALA A 148 -8.06 12.30 -13.96
N GLU A 149 -7.03 13.13 -13.99
CA GLU A 149 -6.24 13.41 -15.21
C GLU A 149 -5.50 12.16 -15.70
N THR A 150 -4.95 11.37 -14.80
CA THR A 150 -4.19 10.14 -15.14
C THR A 150 -5.11 9.02 -15.60
N THR A 151 -6.27 8.87 -14.99
CA THR A 151 -7.17 7.73 -15.20
C THR A 151 -8.31 8.00 -16.15
N GLY A 152 -8.60 9.28 -16.47
CA GLY A 152 -9.77 9.71 -17.22
C GLY A 152 -11.10 9.48 -16.47
N VAL A 153 -11.04 9.17 -15.17
CA VAL A 153 -12.22 9.04 -14.32
C VAL A 153 -12.53 10.40 -13.70
N ILE A 154 -13.78 10.83 -13.81
CA ILE A 154 -14.22 12.09 -13.20
C ILE A 154 -14.05 11.97 -11.69
N ALA A 155 -13.22 12.83 -11.10
CA ALA A 155 -13.07 12.88 -9.65
C ALA A 155 -14.42 13.24 -9.00
N PRO A 156 -14.83 12.56 -7.93
CA PRO A 156 -16.03 12.94 -7.21
C PRO A 156 -15.89 14.39 -6.73
N SER A 157 -16.96 15.20 -6.90
CA SER A 157 -16.95 16.56 -6.39
C SER A 157 -16.78 16.58 -4.87
N ARG A 158 -16.21 17.64 -4.32
CA ARG A 158 -16.04 17.82 -2.86
C ARG A 158 -17.36 17.61 -2.09
N ASP A 159 -18.48 17.94 -2.71
CA ASP A 159 -19.81 17.79 -2.12
C ASP A 159 -20.28 16.33 -2.06
N ASN A 160 -19.82 15.50 -3.00
CA ASN A 160 -20.12 14.06 -3.02
C ASN A 160 -19.28 13.28 -2.00
N ILE A 161 -18.08 13.76 -1.63
CA ILE A 161 -17.26 13.14 -0.58
C ILE A 161 -17.86 13.33 0.80
N LYS A 162 -18.57 14.45 1.03
CA LYS A 162 -19.29 14.70 2.29
C LYS A 162 -20.53 13.83 2.51
N GLN A 163 -20.99 13.13 1.48
CA GLN A 163 -22.19 12.31 1.51
C GLN A 163 -21.93 10.81 1.68
N LEU A 164 -20.67 10.39 1.81
CA LEU A 164 -20.38 9.03 2.25
C LEU A 164 -20.69 8.96 3.74
N PRO A 165 -21.75 8.25 4.15
CA PRO A 165 -22.06 8.12 5.56
C PRO A 165 -20.98 7.27 6.22
N PHE A 166 -20.07 7.90 6.93
CA PHE A 166 -19.39 7.25 8.03
C PHE A 166 -20.43 7.17 9.16
N GLU A 167 -21.31 6.20 9.07
CA GLU A 167 -22.11 5.81 10.22
C GLU A 167 -21.14 5.30 11.29
N LYS A 168 -21.10 6.08 12.38
CA LYS A 168 -20.52 5.64 13.64
C LYS A 168 -21.50 4.63 14.23
N GLU A 169 -21.14 3.36 14.23
CA GLU A 169 -21.59 2.39 15.24
C GLU A 169 -20.42 2.00 16.13
#